data_e77899933920ee2103f907690528a089
#
_entry.id   e77899933920ee2103f907690528a089
#
_cell.length_a   1.000
_cell.length_b   1.000
_cell.length_c   1.000
_cell.angle_alpha   90.00
_cell.angle_beta   90.00
_cell.angle_gamma   90.00
#
_symmetry.space_group_name_H-M   'P 1'
#
loop_
_entity.id
_entity.type
_entity.pdbx_description
1 polymer ?
#
loop_
_entity_poly.entity_id
_entity_poly.type
_entity_poly.pdbx_seq_one_letter_code
_entity_poly.pdbx_strand_id
1 'polypeptide(L)'
;MKRLETVDYVAKTNFQNELDLADKVDIVFAMDDRVKYSFRCDLYPEYKAQRAVAKKQFQIQPIKDYIVDVLFKDLEVEDRYGYNIIKVEGAEGDDVIATTLMNFSKDYIGSCLIASDHDFLQIPDIREFDLYGKEVKRILGDEEVSADDYLLGKILMGDKSDNIK
;
A
#
# COMPACT_ATOMS: atom_id res chain seq x y z
N MET A 1 -11.87 11.36 -4.94
CA MET A 1 -13.24 10.88 -4.69
C MET A 1 -13.28 9.36 -4.59
N LYS A 2 -13.16 8.57 -5.65
CA LYS A 2 -13.30 7.10 -5.56
C LYS A 2 -12.52 6.38 -4.44
N ARG A 3 -11.30 6.81 -4.09
CA ARG A 3 -10.51 6.15 -3.03
C ARG A 3 -11.06 6.34 -1.62
N LEU A 4 -11.61 7.52 -1.31
CA LEU A 4 -12.24 7.76 0.00
C LEU A 4 -13.59 7.03 0.09
N GLU A 5 -14.35 6.99 -1.00
CA GLU A 5 -15.57 6.17 -1.09
C GLU A 5 -15.25 4.68 -0.87
N THR A 6 -14.11 4.20 -1.38
CA THR A 6 -13.65 2.83 -1.13
C THR A 6 -13.27 2.62 0.33
N VAL A 7 -12.55 3.56 0.96
CA VAL A 7 -12.22 3.49 2.39
C VAL A 7 -13.48 3.38 3.23
N ASP A 8 -14.44 4.27 3.01
CA ASP A 8 -15.72 4.28 3.74
C ASP A 8 -16.52 2.99 3.50
N TYR A 9 -16.56 2.50 2.28
CA TYR A 9 -17.21 1.23 1.93
C TYR A 9 -16.54 0.04 2.63
N VAL A 10 -15.21 -0.09 2.57
CA VAL A 10 -14.48 -1.17 3.22
C VAL A 10 -14.68 -1.13 4.73
N ALA A 11 -14.55 0.04 5.34
CA ALA A 11 -14.73 0.23 6.76
C ALA A 11 -16.14 -0.21 7.21
N LYS A 12 -17.18 0.30 6.58
CA LYS A 12 -18.57 -0.01 6.93
C LYS A 12 -18.98 -1.47 6.64
N THR A 13 -18.41 -2.06 5.60
CA THR A 13 -18.79 -3.42 5.19
C THR A 13 -18.03 -4.50 5.94
N ASN A 14 -16.77 -4.26 6.27
CA ASN A 14 -15.88 -5.31 6.78
C ASN A 14 -15.40 -5.09 8.21
N PHE A 15 -15.55 -3.87 8.75
CA PHE A 15 -15.05 -3.47 10.07
C PHE A 15 -16.11 -2.75 10.91
N GLN A 16 -17.39 -3.08 10.73
CA GLN A 16 -18.46 -2.39 11.44
C GLN A 16 -18.35 -2.54 12.96
N ASN A 17 -17.95 -3.72 13.45
CA ASN A 17 -17.78 -3.94 14.89
C ASN A 17 -16.65 -3.10 15.47
N GLU A 18 -15.53 -3.00 14.73
CA GLU A 18 -14.38 -2.18 15.10
C GLU A 18 -14.75 -0.70 15.04
N LEU A 19 -15.52 -0.29 14.02
CA LEU A 19 -16.01 1.09 13.90
C LEU A 19 -16.94 1.48 15.03
N ASP A 20 -17.77 0.56 15.52
CA ASP A 20 -18.69 0.83 16.64
C ASP A 20 -17.94 1.00 17.97
N LEU A 21 -16.72 0.47 18.06
CA LEU A 21 -15.83 0.59 19.22
C LEU A 21 -14.79 1.71 19.07
N ALA A 22 -14.55 2.19 17.86
CA ALA A 22 -13.52 3.16 17.56
C ALA A 22 -14.05 4.60 17.67
N ASP A 23 -13.33 5.44 18.38
CA ASP A 23 -13.59 6.89 18.41
C ASP A 23 -13.20 7.57 17.10
N LYS A 24 -12.20 7.01 16.39
CA LYS A 24 -11.62 7.61 15.19
C LYS A 24 -11.07 6.55 14.22
N VAL A 25 -11.10 6.89 12.94
CA VAL A 25 -10.43 6.14 11.87
C VAL A 25 -9.24 6.94 11.38
N ASP A 26 -8.05 6.36 11.43
CA ASP A 26 -6.85 6.96 10.87
C ASP A 26 -6.56 6.38 9.48
N ILE A 27 -6.43 7.27 8.50
CA ILE A 27 -6.07 6.92 7.12
C ILE A 27 -4.62 7.32 6.89
N VAL A 28 -3.81 6.38 6.45
CA VAL A 28 -2.41 6.62 6.10
C VAL A 28 -2.21 6.48 4.59
N PHE A 29 -1.69 7.54 3.98
CA PHE A 29 -1.26 7.56 2.58
C PHE A 29 0.26 7.46 2.52
N ALA A 30 0.79 6.35 2.04
CA ALA A 30 2.21 6.18 1.81
C ALA A 30 2.59 6.68 0.40
N MET A 31 3.71 7.37 0.30
CA MET A 31 4.20 7.93 -0.94
C MET A 31 5.65 7.54 -1.20
N ASP A 32 5.94 7.26 -2.46
CA ASP A 32 7.33 7.11 -2.93
C ASP A 32 8.11 8.40 -2.71
N ASP A 33 9.37 8.27 -2.30
CA ASP A 33 10.28 9.39 -2.38
C ASP A 33 10.64 9.71 -3.84
N ARG A 34 10.97 10.98 -4.08
CA ARG A 34 11.41 11.46 -5.41
C ARG A 34 12.85 11.07 -5.73
N VAL A 35 13.57 10.52 -4.78
CA VAL A 35 14.98 10.16 -4.96
C VAL A 35 15.11 9.04 -5.99
N LYS A 36 16.06 9.24 -6.87
CA LYS A 36 16.30 8.41 -8.05
C LYS A 36 16.77 6.99 -7.72
N TYR A 37 17.12 6.74 -6.45
CA TYR A 37 17.71 5.51 -5.97
C TYR A 37 17.04 5.07 -4.68
N SER A 38 16.38 3.91 -4.74
CA SER A 38 16.01 3.15 -3.55
C SER A 38 17.28 2.49 -2.97
N PHE A 39 17.33 2.27 -1.65
CA PHE A 39 18.40 1.52 -1.00
C PHE A 39 18.59 0.12 -1.64
N ARG A 40 17.54 -0.42 -2.27
CA ARG A 40 17.62 -1.69 -3.01
C ARG A 40 18.60 -1.66 -4.18
N CYS A 41 18.81 -0.49 -4.80
CA CYS A 41 19.78 -0.34 -5.87
C CYS A 41 21.23 -0.46 -5.37
N ASP A 42 21.48 -0.15 -4.09
CA ASP A 42 22.80 -0.35 -3.47
C ASP A 42 23.07 -1.84 -3.21
N LEU A 43 22.02 -2.59 -2.87
CA LEU A 43 22.10 -4.03 -2.64
C LEU A 43 22.09 -4.84 -3.96
N TYR A 44 21.31 -4.40 -4.93
CA TYR A 44 21.15 -5.04 -6.22
C TYR A 44 21.03 -3.99 -7.34
N PRO A 45 22.13 -3.65 -8.02
CA PRO A 45 22.16 -2.58 -9.04
C PRO A 45 21.23 -2.80 -10.24
N GLU A 46 20.83 -4.05 -10.51
CA GLU A 46 19.89 -4.41 -11.57
C GLU A 46 18.42 -4.26 -11.15
N TYR A 47 18.15 -3.89 -9.89
CA TYR A 47 16.78 -3.70 -9.39
C TYR A 47 16.03 -2.67 -10.24
N LYS A 48 14.90 -3.08 -10.80
CA LYS A 48 14.06 -2.25 -11.68
C LYS A 48 14.78 -1.57 -12.86
N ALA A 49 15.96 -2.06 -13.28
CA ALA A 49 16.78 -1.42 -14.32
C ALA A 49 16.03 -1.29 -15.66
N GLN A 50 15.17 -2.25 -16.02
CA GLN A 50 14.34 -2.21 -17.21
C GLN A 50 13.33 -1.04 -17.21
N ARG A 51 12.92 -0.55 -16.04
CA ARG A 51 11.97 0.58 -15.93
C ARG A 51 12.59 1.91 -16.36
N ALA A 52 13.92 2.04 -16.32
CA ALA A 52 14.64 3.24 -16.76
C ALA A 52 14.47 3.50 -18.25
N VAL A 53 14.29 2.45 -19.05
CA VAL A 53 14.11 2.52 -20.51
C VAL A 53 12.68 2.95 -20.86
N ALA A 54 11.69 2.57 -20.05
CA ALA A 54 10.26 2.82 -20.31
C ALA A 54 9.77 4.23 -19.89
N LYS A 55 10.55 4.97 -19.10
CA LYS A 55 10.14 6.21 -18.42
C LYS A 55 9.92 7.45 -19.31
N LYS A 56 9.98 7.35 -20.63
CA LYS A 56 9.90 8.53 -21.52
C LYS A 56 8.50 9.11 -21.75
N GLN A 57 7.41 8.52 -21.26
CA GLN A 57 6.07 8.87 -21.77
C GLN A 57 5.09 9.55 -20.82
N PHE A 58 5.26 9.54 -19.49
CA PHE A 58 4.27 10.19 -18.62
C PHE A 58 4.93 10.85 -17.39
N GLN A 59 4.78 12.17 -17.27
CA GLN A 59 5.12 12.87 -16.03
C GLN A 59 3.93 12.78 -15.07
N ILE A 60 3.88 11.74 -14.26
CA ILE A 60 2.84 11.54 -13.23
C ILE A 60 3.06 12.48 -12.03
N GLN A 61 4.28 13.00 -11.85
CA GLN A 61 4.65 13.78 -10.68
C GLN A 61 3.79 15.02 -10.43
N PRO A 62 3.47 15.87 -11.43
CA PRO A 62 2.58 17.01 -11.22
C PRO A 62 1.18 16.61 -10.74
N ILE A 63 0.70 15.44 -11.17
CA ILE A 63 -0.60 14.91 -10.74
C ILE A 63 -0.52 14.43 -9.27
N LYS A 64 0.55 13.76 -8.89
CA LYS A 64 0.79 13.36 -7.48
C LYS A 64 0.89 14.58 -6.58
N ASP A 65 1.62 15.60 -6.99
CA ASP A 65 1.76 16.87 -6.25
C ASP A 65 0.41 17.57 -6.09
N TYR A 66 -0.37 17.67 -7.17
CA TYR A 66 -1.71 18.25 -7.12
C TYR A 66 -2.63 17.47 -6.17
N ILE A 67 -2.60 16.14 -6.19
CA ILE A 67 -3.40 15.31 -5.29
C ILE A 67 -3.03 15.61 -3.84
N VAL A 68 -1.72 15.69 -3.52
CA VAL A 68 -1.25 15.93 -2.15
C VAL A 68 -1.53 17.37 -1.71
N ASP A 69 -1.19 18.35 -2.55
CA ASP A 69 -1.21 19.76 -2.16
C ASP A 69 -2.61 20.38 -2.21
N VAL A 70 -3.49 19.85 -3.04
CA VAL A 70 -4.82 20.42 -3.28
C VAL A 70 -5.92 19.50 -2.77
N LEU A 71 -6.01 18.27 -3.30
CA LEU A 71 -7.15 17.40 -2.98
C LEU A 71 -7.21 16.98 -1.52
N PHE A 72 -6.06 16.77 -0.86
CA PHE A 72 -6.05 16.40 0.55
C PHE A 72 -6.27 17.58 1.49
N LYS A 73 -5.89 18.80 1.09
CA LYS A 73 -6.15 20.02 1.87
C LYS A 73 -7.60 20.48 1.76
N ASP A 74 -8.23 20.26 0.60
CA ASP A 74 -9.61 20.68 0.34
C ASP A 74 -10.66 19.63 0.74
N LEU A 75 -10.23 18.38 0.99
CA LEU A 75 -11.10 17.37 1.58
C LEU A 75 -11.18 17.64 3.09
N GLU A 76 -12.13 18.46 3.51
CA GLU A 76 -12.69 18.41 4.85
C GLU A 76 -13.30 17.01 5.03
N VAL A 77 -12.44 16.07 5.43
CA VAL A 77 -12.89 14.75 5.83
C VAL A 77 -13.68 14.96 7.11
N GLU A 78 -14.91 14.46 7.18
CA GLU A 78 -15.76 14.50 8.38
C GLU A 78 -14.90 14.23 9.63
N ASP A 79 -15.18 14.88 10.75
CA ASP A 79 -14.43 14.83 12.01
C ASP A 79 -14.02 13.42 12.50
N ARG A 80 -14.65 12.38 11.93
CA ARG A 80 -14.38 10.97 12.22
C ARG A 80 -13.09 10.44 11.60
N TYR A 81 -12.59 11.03 10.52
CA TYR A 81 -11.43 10.55 9.79
C TYR A 81 -10.23 11.46 10.02
N GLY A 82 -9.14 10.90 10.57
CA GLY A 82 -7.83 11.50 10.51
C GLY A 82 -7.08 10.99 9.29
N TYR A 83 -6.24 11.80 8.66
CA TYR A 83 -5.36 11.31 7.62
C TYR A 83 -3.93 11.80 7.83
N ASN A 84 -2.99 10.95 7.45
CA ASN A 84 -1.57 11.23 7.47
C ASN A 84 -0.97 10.87 6.11
N ILE A 85 -0.06 11.70 5.63
CA ILE A 85 0.73 11.41 4.45
C ILE A 85 2.15 11.12 4.92
N ILE A 86 2.62 9.91 4.68
CA ILE A 86 3.95 9.48 5.07
C ILE A 86 4.81 9.31 3.84
N LYS A 87 5.94 9.99 3.85
CA LYS A 87 6.99 9.90 2.85
C LYS A 87 8.34 9.83 3.56
N VAL A 88 9.14 8.85 3.24
CA VAL A 88 10.45 8.63 3.85
C VAL A 88 11.53 8.76 2.77
N GLU A 89 12.57 9.53 3.06
CA GLU A 89 13.68 9.75 2.12
C GLU A 89 14.37 8.41 1.80
N GLY A 90 14.56 8.15 0.51
CA GLY A 90 15.18 6.92 0.01
C GLY A 90 14.32 5.67 0.07
N ALA A 91 13.09 5.74 0.59
CA ALA A 91 12.15 4.62 0.65
C ALA A 91 11.11 4.68 -0.46
N GLU A 92 10.66 3.51 -0.90
CA GLU A 92 9.49 3.38 -1.76
C GLU A 92 8.22 3.42 -0.90
N GLY A 93 7.08 3.78 -1.48
CA GLY A 93 5.79 3.78 -0.78
C GLY A 93 5.46 2.42 -0.18
N ASP A 94 5.87 1.35 -0.86
CA ASP A 94 5.68 -0.03 -0.41
C ASP A 94 6.42 -0.33 0.89
N ASP A 95 7.64 0.22 1.06
CA ASP A 95 8.41 0.10 2.31
C ASP A 95 7.70 0.80 3.46
N VAL A 96 7.16 1.99 3.18
CA VAL A 96 6.41 2.78 4.17
C VAL A 96 5.16 2.03 4.60
N ILE A 97 4.40 1.46 3.65
CA ILE A 97 3.19 0.67 3.93
C ILE A 97 3.55 -0.54 4.80
N ALA A 98 4.50 -1.36 4.35
CA ALA A 98 4.89 -2.57 5.07
C ALA A 98 5.37 -2.26 6.48
N THR A 99 6.26 -1.26 6.63
CA THR A 99 6.79 -0.85 7.93
C THR A 99 5.69 -0.33 8.85
N THR A 100 4.75 0.46 8.32
CA THR A 100 3.64 1.00 9.10
C THR A 100 2.74 -0.13 9.59
N LEU A 101 2.32 -1.04 8.72
CA LEU A 101 1.44 -2.15 9.08
C LEU A 101 2.10 -3.10 10.08
N MET A 102 3.34 -3.51 9.83
CA MET A 102 4.04 -4.47 10.69
C MET A 102 4.33 -3.94 12.10
N ASN A 103 4.53 -2.63 12.27
CA ASN A 103 4.87 -2.06 13.56
C ASN A 103 3.69 -1.47 14.33
N PHE A 104 2.68 -0.94 13.64
CA PHE A 104 1.62 -0.17 14.28
C PHE A 104 0.22 -0.78 14.16
N SER A 105 -0.02 -1.78 13.30
CA SER A 105 -1.38 -2.36 13.14
C SER A 105 -1.97 -2.90 14.44
N LYS A 106 -1.13 -3.44 15.31
CA LYS A 106 -1.53 -4.00 16.62
C LYS A 106 -1.93 -2.94 17.66
N ASP A 107 -1.65 -1.68 17.41
CA ASP A 107 -2.04 -0.57 18.26
C ASP A 107 -3.48 -0.11 17.97
N TYR A 108 -4.11 -0.68 16.95
CA TYR A 108 -5.46 -0.38 16.50
C TYR A 108 -6.39 -1.58 16.73
N ILE A 109 -7.68 -1.30 16.92
CA ILE A 109 -8.73 -2.34 17.08
C ILE A 109 -8.85 -3.17 15.79
N GLY A 110 -8.67 -2.52 14.63
CA GLY A 110 -8.65 -3.16 13.32
C GLY A 110 -7.80 -2.39 12.34
N SER A 111 -7.12 -3.09 11.44
CA SER A 111 -6.29 -2.50 10.40
C SER A 111 -6.48 -3.24 9.08
N CYS A 112 -6.46 -2.49 7.97
CA CYS A 112 -6.49 -3.08 6.63
C CYS A 112 -5.66 -2.23 5.65
N LEU A 113 -5.35 -2.83 4.52
CA LEU A 113 -4.71 -2.17 3.41
C LEU A 113 -5.67 -2.05 2.23
N ILE A 114 -5.68 -0.91 1.56
CA ILE A 114 -6.36 -0.73 0.27
C ILE A 114 -5.29 -0.45 -0.78
N ALA A 115 -4.98 -1.45 -1.58
CA ALA A 115 -3.92 -1.40 -2.59
C ALA A 115 -4.29 -2.19 -3.84
N SER A 116 -3.45 -2.11 -4.87
CA SER A 116 -3.56 -2.91 -6.09
C SER A 116 -2.32 -3.78 -6.33
N ASP A 117 -1.37 -3.75 -5.40
CA ASP A 117 -0.11 -4.49 -5.52
C ASP A 117 -0.15 -5.73 -4.63
N HIS A 118 -0.09 -6.89 -5.25
CA HIS A 118 -0.15 -8.18 -4.56
C HIS A 118 1.10 -8.48 -3.73
N ASP A 119 2.15 -7.65 -3.79
CA ASP A 119 3.32 -7.84 -2.95
C ASP A 119 3.00 -7.64 -1.46
N PHE A 120 1.94 -6.90 -1.16
CA PHE A 120 1.48 -6.74 0.23
C PHE A 120 0.84 -7.99 0.83
N LEU A 121 0.43 -8.96 0.03
CA LEU A 121 -0.12 -10.23 0.49
C LEU A 121 0.88 -11.05 1.33
N GLN A 122 2.16 -10.71 1.29
CA GLN A 122 3.19 -11.28 2.17
C GLN A 122 3.18 -10.73 3.60
N ILE A 123 2.40 -9.67 3.89
CA ILE A 123 2.30 -9.09 5.24
C ILE A 123 1.30 -9.94 6.05
N PRO A 124 1.72 -10.55 7.18
CA PRO A 124 0.83 -11.35 8.00
C PRO A 124 -0.25 -10.50 8.68
N ASP A 125 -1.35 -11.13 9.04
CA ASP A 125 -2.45 -10.57 9.86
C ASP A 125 -3.11 -9.31 9.31
N ILE A 126 -2.84 -8.94 8.05
CA ILE A 126 -3.45 -7.80 7.37
C ILE A 126 -4.38 -8.29 6.26
N ARG A 127 -5.60 -7.75 6.26
CA ARG A 127 -6.56 -7.91 5.16
C ARG A 127 -6.28 -6.86 4.10
N GLU A 128 -6.15 -7.29 2.87
CA GLU A 128 -5.97 -6.40 1.72
C GLU A 128 -7.26 -6.30 0.93
N PHE A 129 -7.59 -5.09 0.48
CA PHE A 129 -8.71 -4.80 -0.40
C PHE A 129 -8.22 -4.09 -1.65
N ASP A 130 -8.80 -4.41 -2.78
CA ASP A 130 -8.55 -3.69 -4.02
C ASP A 130 -9.20 -2.28 -4.00
N LEU A 131 -8.95 -1.49 -5.04
CA LEU A 131 -9.51 -0.14 -5.16
C LEU A 131 -11.03 -0.10 -5.37
N TYR A 132 -11.69 -1.25 -5.47
CA TYR A 132 -13.14 -1.40 -5.54
C TYR A 132 -13.74 -1.92 -4.23
N GLY A 133 -12.90 -2.18 -3.22
CA GLY A 133 -13.31 -2.67 -1.91
C GLY A 133 -13.52 -4.19 -1.85
N LYS A 134 -13.06 -4.93 -2.86
CA LYS A 134 -13.10 -6.40 -2.83
C LYS A 134 -11.86 -6.91 -2.11
N GLU A 135 -12.05 -7.82 -1.17
CA GLU A 135 -10.95 -8.46 -0.45
C GLU A 135 -10.09 -9.32 -1.41
N VAL A 136 -8.78 -9.12 -1.34
CA VAL A 136 -7.78 -9.83 -2.12
C VAL A 136 -7.27 -11.00 -1.29
N LYS A 137 -7.27 -12.21 -1.87
CA LYS A 137 -6.84 -13.42 -1.19
C LYS A 137 -5.44 -13.82 -1.63
N ARG A 138 -4.71 -14.47 -0.72
CA ARG A 138 -3.40 -15.06 -0.98
C ARG A 138 -3.56 -16.39 -1.70
N ILE A 139 -3.46 -16.36 -3.01
CA ILE A 139 -3.60 -17.58 -3.84
C ILE A 139 -2.23 -17.94 -4.42
N LEU A 140 -1.83 -19.19 -4.22
CA LEU A 140 -0.66 -19.78 -4.85
C LEU A 140 -1.09 -21.05 -5.62
N GLY A 141 -1.03 -21.00 -6.94
CA GLY A 141 -1.72 -22.01 -7.75
C GLY A 141 -3.23 -21.88 -7.61
N ASP A 142 -3.87 -22.95 -7.13
CA ASP A 142 -5.33 -23.00 -6.91
C ASP A 142 -5.71 -22.96 -5.43
N GLU A 143 -4.72 -22.77 -4.52
CA GLU A 143 -4.93 -22.86 -3.08
C GLU A 143 -4.77 -21.49 -2.39
N GLU A 144 -5.60 -21.24 -1.38
CA GLU A 144 -5.44 -20.11 -0.47
C GLU A 144 -4.36 -20.47 0.57
N VAL A 145 -3.35 -19.62 0.70
CA VAL A 145 -2.15 -19.92 1.50
C VAL A 145 -1.91 -18.86 2.60
N SER A 146 -1.03 -19.16 3.53
CA SER A 146 -0.55 -18.21 4.54
C SER A 146 0.31 -17.10 3.92
N ALA A 147 0.56 -16.02 4.67
CA ALA A 147 1.46 -14.95 4.24
C ALA A 147 2.90 -15.47 4.06
N ASP A 148 3.34 -16.36 4.95
CA ASP A 148 4.68 -16.96 4.89
C ASP A 148 4.86 -17.86 3.67
N ASP A 149 3.84 -18.69 3.36
CA ASP A 149 3.87 -19.54 2.16
C ASP A 149 3.80 -18.69 0.89
N TYR A 150 3.03 -17.60 0.90
CA TYR A 150 2.98 -16.66 -0.21
C TYR A 150 4.35 -16.00 -0.45
N LEU A 151 5.00 -15.53 0.63
CA LEU A 151 6.36 -14.99 0.58
C LEU A 151 7.37 -16.02 0.06
N LEU A 152 7.32 -17.25 0.59
CA LEU A 152 8.18 -18.34 0.14
C LEU A 152 7.98 -18.63 -1.35
N GLY A 153 6.74 -18.66 -1.80
CA GLY A 153 6.40 -18.81 -3.22
C GLY A 153 7.02 -17.71 -4.09
N LYS A 154 6.92 -16.44 -3.66
CA LYS A 154 7.55 -15.31 -4.35
C LYS A 154 9.09 -15.42 -4.40
N ILE A 155 9.72 -15.84 -3.31
CA ILE A 155 11.18 -16.04 -3.25
C ILE A 155 11.62 -17.13 -4.24
N LEU A 156 10.88 -18.24 -4.29
CA LEU A 156 11.24 -19.36 -5.16
C LEU A 156 10.99 -19.10 -6.64
N MET A 157 9.94 -18.33 -6.97
CA MET A 157 9.58 -18.03 -8.36
C MET A 157 10.30 -16.79 -8.92
N GLY A 158 10.89 -15.97 -8.05
CA GLY A 158 11.44 -14.67 -8.41
C GLY A 158 10.36 -13.64 -8.77
N ASP A 159 10.78 -12.44 -9.13
CA ASP A 159 9.91 -11.36 -9.56
C ASP A 159 10.41 -10.71 -10.85
N LYS A 160 9.74 -11.03 -11.95
CA LYS A 160 10.09 -10.48 -13.27
C LYS A 160 9.83 -8.98 -13.38
N SER A 161 8.88 -8.44 -12.60
CA SER A 161 8.55 -7.01 -12.63
C SER A 161 9.67 -6.17 -12.04
N ASP A 162 10.42 -6.73 -11.10
CA ASP A 162 11.54 -6.10 -10.41
C ASP A 162 12.91 -6.62 -10.88
N ASN A 163 12.91 -7.44 -11.93
CA ASN A 163 14.10 -8.06 -12.51
C ASN A 163 14.83 -9.02 -11.53
N ILE A 164 14.09 -9.66 -10.64
CA ILE A 164 14.58 -10.68 -9.71
C ILE A 164 14.35 -12.07 -10.32
N LYS A 165 15.44 -12.88 -10.41
CA LYS A 165 15.41 -14.22 -10.99
C LYS A 165 15.29 -15.27 -9.90
#